data_b1b45d591325b1077e3975f58f3c0d68
#
_entry.id   b1b45d591325b1077e3975f58f3c0d68
#
_cell.length_a   1.000
_cell.length_b   1.000
_cell.length_c   1.000
_cell.angle_alpha   90.00
_cell.angle_beta   90.00
_cell.angle_gamma   90.00
#
_symmetry.space_group_name_H-M   'P 1'
#
loop_
_entity.id
_entity.type
_entity.pdbx_description
1 polymer ?
#
loop_
_entity_poly.entity_id
_entity_poly.type
_entity_poly.pdbx_seq_one_letter_code
_entity_poly.pdbx_strand_id
1 'polypeptide(L)' 'MKKIKLVKSLIGRKDSHIATAISLGLKKIGDTTEQPDNAATNGKIKEISYLIEVV' A
#
# COMPACT_ATOMS: atom_id res chain seq x y z
N MET A 1 5.19 8.92 -11.43
CA MET A 1 5.14 8.15 -10.17
C MET A 1 3.78 8.31 -9.51
N LYS A 2 3.33 7.29 -8.82
CA LYS A 2 2.07 7.35 -8.07
C LYS A 2 2.34 7.61 -6.61
N LYS A 3 1.56 8.49 -6.02
CA LYS A 3 1.60 8.76 -4.60
C LYS A 3 0.44 8.01 -3.95
N ILE A 4 0.75 7.19 -2.97
CA ILE A 4 -0.25 6.36 -2.28
C ILE A 4 -0.22 6.65 -0.79
N LYS A 5 -1.38 6.51 -0.17
CA LYS A 5 -1.55 6.79 1.25
C LYS A 5 -2.29 5.62 1.90
N LEU A 6 -1.78 5.17 3.05
CA LEU A 6 -2.45 4.14 3.82
C LEU A 6 -3.60 4.76 4.61
N VAL A 7 -4.83 4.36 4.30
CA VAL A 7 -6.03 4.93 4.93
C VAL A 7 -6.71 3.96 5.89
N LYS A 8 -6.31 2.69 5.89
CA LYS A 8 -6.86 1.66 6.79
C LYS A 8 -5.75 1.03 7.60
N SER A 9 -6.10 0.58 8.82
CA SER A 9 -5.15 -0.11 9.69
C SER A 9 -4.75 -1.46 9.10
N LEU A 10 -3.49 -1.86 9.32
CA LEU A 10 -2.99 -3.17 8.96
C LEU A 10 -3.27 -4.24 10.04
N ILE A 11 -3.76 -3.81 11.20
CA ILE A 11 -4.05 -4.72 12.30
C ILE A 11 -5.21 -5.63 11.90
N GLY A 12 -5.02 -6.94 12.08
CA GLY A 12 -6.05 -7.91 11.74
C GLY A 12 -6.14 -8.26 10.25
N ARG A 13 -5.23 -7.73 9.44
CA ARG A 13 -5.18 -8.04 8.01
C ARG A 13 -4.31 -9.28 7.76
N LYS A 14 -4.45 -9.85 6.56
CA LYS A 14 -3.64 -11.01 6.19
C LYS A 14 -2.16 -10.64 6.18
N ASP A 15 -1.31 -11.56 6.62
CA ASP A 15 0.13 -11.35 6.66
C ASP A 15 0.69 -10.96 5.30
N SER A 16 0.20 -11.57 4.22
CA SER A 16 0.65 -11.23 2.87
C SER A 16 0.32 -9.80 2.51
N HIS A 17 -0.84 -9.31 2.92
CA HIS A 17 -1.23 -7.91 2.67
C HIS A 17 -0.41 -6.94 3.50
N ILE A 18 -0.12 -7.31 4.75
CA ILE A 18 0.74 -6.51 5.63
C ILE A 18 2.14 -6.41 5.02
N ALA A 19 2.69 -7.55 4.61
CA ALA A 19 4.01 -7.59 3.97
C ALA A 19 4.04 -6.74 2.69
N THR A 20 2.99 -6.79 1.90
CA THR A 20 2.88 -5.98 0.68
C THR A 20 2.89 -4.50 1.01
N ALA A 21 2.11 -4.08 1.99
CA ALA A 21 2.06 -2.68 2.41
C ALA A 21 3.42 -2.22 2.94
N ILE A 22 4.08 -3.03 3.75
CA ILE A 22 5.40 -2.71 4.29
C ILE A 22 6.42 -2.60 3.16
N SER A 23 6.35 -3.46 2.16
CA SER A 23 7.26 -3.40 1.02
C SER A 23 7.07 -2.13 0.19
N LEU A 24 5.90 -1.52 0.26
CA LEU A 24 5.62 -0.23 -0.35
C LEU A 24 5.98 0.94 0.56
N GLY A 25 6.40 0.67 1.80
CA GLY A 25 6.76 1.70 2.76
C GLY A 25 5.61 2.19 3.61
N LEU A 26 4.46 1.52 3.55
CA LEU A 26 3.26 1.91 4.30
C LEU A 26 3.16 1.05 5.55
N LYS A 27 3.52 1.60 6.70
CA LYS A 27 3.58 0.84 7.95
C LYS A 27 2.42 1.15 8.89
N LYS A 28 1.84 2.33 8.78
CA LYS A 28 0.75 2.78 9.66
C LYS A 28 -0.17 3.72 8.91
N ILE A 29 -1.37 3.93 9.46
CA ILE A 29 -2.35 4.86 8.90
C ILE A 29 -1.75 6.25 8.77
N GLY A 30 -1.96 6.86 7.61
CA GLY A 30 -1.45 8.20 7.34
C GLY A 30 -0.11 8.22 6.61
N ASP A 31 0.57 7.09 6.53
CA ASP A 31 1.83 7.02 5.77
C ASP A 31 1.57 7.21 4.29
N THR A 32 2.40 8.03 3.66
CA THR A 32 2.34 8.23 2.22
C THR A 32 3.69 7.90 1.61
N THR A 33 3.65 7.32 0.42
CA THR A 33 4.87 7.03 -0.33
C THR A 33 4.65 7.28 -1.82
N GLU A 34 5.74 7.53 -2.53
CA GLU A 34 5.72 7.61 -3.98
C GLU A 34 6.32 6.33 -4.55
N GLN A 35 5.64 5.73 -5.48
CA GLN A 35 6.06 4.47 -6.09
C GLN A 35 6.08 4.62 -7.62
N PRO A 36 7.02 3.92 -8.29
CA PRO A 36 7.03 3.94 -9.75
C PRO A 36 5.77 3.29 -10.31
N ASP A 37 5.30 3.83 -11.42
CA ASP A 37 4.12 3.29 -12.09
C ASP A 37 4.55 2.16 -13.02
N ASN A 38 4.69 0.97 -12.48
CA ASN A 38 5.05 -0.22 -13.24
C ASN A 38 4.16 -1.40 -12.83
N ALA A 39 4.25 -2.50 -13.59
CA ALA A 39 3.38 -3.66 -13.40
C ALA A 39 3.54 -4.27 -12.00
N ALA A 40 4.76 -4.35 -11.49
CA ALA A 40 5.00 -4.93 -10.16
C ALA A 40 4.37 -4.09 -9.06
N THR A 41 4.57 -2.78 -9.10
CA THR A 41 3.98 -1.85 -8.14
C THR A 41 2.46 -1.82 -8.25
N ASN A 42 1.95 -1.79 -9.47
CA ASN A 42 0.51 -1.79 -9.70
C ASN A 42 -0.15 -3.06 -9.18
N GLY A 43 0.51 -4.21 -9.32
CA GLY A 43 0.03 -5.47 -8.76
C GLY A 43 -0.08 -5.42 -7.24
N LYS A 44 0.93 -4.86 -6.57
CA LYS A 44 0.92 -4.69 -5.11
C LYS A 44 -0.19 -3.74 -4.68
N ILE A 45 -0.32 -2.61 -5.35
CA ILE A 45 -1.36 -1.63 -5.05
C ILE A 45 -2.74 -2.24 -5.19
N LYS A 46 -2.96 -3.00 -6.26
CA LYS A 46 -4.25 -3.65 -6.50
C LYS A 46 -4.61 -4.64 -5.39
N GLU A 47 -3.62 -5.38 -4.89
CA GLU A 47 -3.84 -6.36 -3.84
C GLU A 47 -4.35 -5.73 -2.54
N ILE A 48 -3.88 -4.54 -2.22
CA ILE A 48 -4.23 -3.84 -0.99
C ILE A 48 -5.00 -2.54 -1.28
N SER A 49 -5.65 -2.44 -2.43
CA SER A 49 -6.37 -1.21 -2.82
C SER A 49 -7.45 -0.83 -1.82
N TYR A 50 -8.01 -1.80 -1.10
CA TYR A 50 -9.01 -1.53 -0.07
C TYR A 50 -8.41 -0.90 1.20
N LEU A 51 -7.09 -0.91 1.31
CA LEU A 51 -6.37 -0.35 2.47
C LEU A 51 -5.73 1.01 2.16
N ILE A 52 -5.57 1.33 0.90
CA ILE A 52 -4.82 2.51 0.48
C ILE A 52 -5.64 3.36 -0.49
N GLU A 53 -5.17 4.58 -0.68
CA GLU A 53 -5.76 5.51 -1.63
C GLU A 53 -4.65 6.14 -2.45
N VAL A 54 -4.90 6.29 -3.75
CA VAL A 54 -3.98 7.01 -4.64
C VAL A 54 -4.31 8.48 -4.54
N VAL A 55 -3.35 9.26 -4.15
CA VAL A 55 -3.52 10.70 -3.96
C VAL A 55 -2.75 11.51 -5.00
#